data_97d93776d6191f1b20d9bfee84be72c4
#
_entry.id   97d93776d6191f1b20d9bfee84be72c4
#
_cell.length_a   1.000
_cell.length_b   1.000
_cell.length_c   1.000
_cell.angle_alpha   90.00
_cell.angle_beta   90.00
_cell.angle_gamma   90.00
#
_symmetry.space_group_name_H-M   'P 1'
#
loop_
_entity.id
_entity.type
_entity.pdbx_description
1 polymer ?
#
loop_
_entity_poly.entity_id
_entity_poly.type
_entity_poly.pdbx_seq_one_letter_code
_entity_poly.pdbx_strand_id
1 'polypeptide(L)'
;MRLQDNVCGGAAVNVASTNKKNVGHDYRELSQRSEGFLQFYAASVASGDCDPALWLIQYLNDRYEYSVEERLWFAWLYHTYNLPTAFVYKNEFPDEELASVDRFTQWNNENYTRLRYQTDTKWSKGHLPAMYQSYCDWVHGSSQKAVFDRICTEEPEVNFERLWAIIKGEWYKFGRYTAFFYLQTLKHTCGINIDCPTLLLSDYSGSKSHRNGLCYALGKDEWVNQKLTSKEYAYLEIAGAELLLEARKRWPLLASQFDNFSMETALCAYKKLWRTSRGRYVGYYLDRQSEEVMKAENDNWHGIDWNVIWQARGEVVGDVLAPRYAREDKAKMELFLNHGTLHYHYNPKQ
;
A
#
# COMPACT_ATOMS: atom_id res chain seq x y z
N MET A 1 10.27 -27.31 -17.83
CA MET A 1 9.03 -27.81 -17.20
C MET A 1 8.10 -26.60 -17.12
N ARG A 2 7.13 -26.52 -18.01
CA ARG A 2 6.25 -25.35 -18.15
C ARG A 2 5.34 -25.28 -16.94
N LEU A 3 5.46 -24.24 -16.13
CA LEU A 3 4.43 -23.84 -15.18
C LEU A 3 3.32 -23.18 -16.01
N GLN A 4 2.30 -23.98 -16.26
CA GLN A 4 1.06 -23.52 -16.88
C GLN A 4 0.21 -22.79 -15.83
N ASP A 5 -0.27 -21.61 -16.25
CA ASP A 5 -1.58 -21.06 -15.97
C ASP A 5 -1.93 -20.78 -14.51
N ASN A 6 -1.31 -19.75 -13.94
CA ASN A 6 -2.03 -18.87 -13.01
C ASN A 6 -1.95 -17.43 -13.50
N VAL A 7 -2.42 -17.21 -14.72
CA VAL A 7 -3.01 -15.92 -15.06
C VAL A 7 -4.20 -15.80 -14.12
N CYS A 8 -4.08 -14.97 -13.09
CA CYS A 8 -5.23 -14.40 -12.42
C CYS A 8 -6.00 -13.60 -13.46
N GLY A 9 -6.71 -14.31 -14.32
CA GLY A 9 -7.84 -13.75 -15.03
C GLY A 9 -8.72 -13.19 -13.93
N GLY A 10 -8.81 -11.86 -13.86
CA GLY A 10 -9.71 -11.19 -12.96
C GLY A 10 -11.10 -11.77 -13.14
N ALA A 11 -11.38 -12.83 -12.38
CA ALA A 11 -12.74 -13.29 -12.22
C ALA A 11 -13.45 -12.06 -11.68
N ALA A 12 -14.23 -11.41 -12.55
CA ALA A 12 -15.15 -10.36 -12.17
C ALA A 12 -16.01 -10.94 -11.06
N VAL A 13 -15.55 -10.80 -9.84
CA VAL A 13 -16.33 -11.15 -8.67
C VAL A 13 -17.54 -10.24 -8.77
N ASN A 14 -18.66 -10.85 -9.14
CA ASN A 14 -19.96 -10.25 -8.95
C ASN A 14 -20.12 -10.02 -7.45
N VAL A 15 -19.49 -8.95 -6.94
CA VAL A 15 -20.00 -8.30 -5.76
C VAL A 15 -21.36 -7.83 -6.25
N ALA A 16 -22.36 -8.64 -5.97
CA ALA A 16 -23.72 -8.38 -6.41
C ALA A 16 -23.99 -6.94 -5.99
N SER A 17 -23.73 -6.02 -6.89
CA SER A 17 -24.28 -4.71 -6.89
C SER A 17 -25.77 -4.94 -7.00
N THR A 18 -26.37 -5.21 -5.86
CA THR A 18 -27.76 -4.82 -5.70
C THR A 18 -27.73 -3.30 -5.86
N ASN A 19 -27.77 -2.86 -7.12
CA ASN A 19 -28.19 -1.54 -7.52
C ASN A 19 -29.67 -1.35 -7.18
N LYS A 20 -30.11 -1.81 -6.02
CA LYS A 20 -31.12 -1.14 -5.23
C LYS A 20 -30.44 0.17 -4.89
N LYS A 21 -30.86 1.27 -5.55
CA LYS A 21 -30.58 2.62 -5.07
C LYS A 21 -30.47 2.52 -3.56
N ASN A 22 -29.26 2.66 -2.98
CA ASN A 22 -29.05 2.71 -1.54
C ASN A 22 -29.66 4.04 -1.04
N VAL A 23 -30.95 4.18 -1.24
CA VAL A 23 -31.82 5.18 -0.64
C VAL A 23 -32.01 4.64 0.76
N GLY A 24 -31.12 5.00 1.69
CA GLY A 24 -31.39 4.75 3.07
C GLY A 24 -30.25 4.44 4.04
N HIS A 25 -29.02 4.19 3.60
CA HIS A 25 -27.94 3.94 4.56
C HIS A 25 -27.00 5.14 4.66
N ASP A 26 -27.08 5.86 5.76
CA ASP A 26 -26.06 6.84 6.13
C ASP A 26 -24.96 6.13 6.94
N TYR A 27 -23.85 5.81 6.29
CA TYR A 27 -22.71 5.13 6.92
C TYR A 27 -21.97 5.99 7.97
N ARG A 28 -22.42 7.23 8.19
CA ARG A 28 -21.92 8.08 9.30
C ARG A 28 -22.63 7.77 10.61
N GLU A 29 -23.82 7.17 10.55
CA GLU A 29 -24.55 6.73 11.76
C GLU A 29 -23.75 5.64 12.50
N LEU A 30 -23.70 5.73 13.81
CA LEU A 30 -22.90 4.83 14.66
C LEU A 30 -23.22 3.36 14.39
N SER A 31 -24.48 3.01 14.21
CA SER A 31 -24.94 1.65 13.93
C SER A 31 -24.53 1.11 12.56
N GLN A 32 -24.13 2.00 11.63
CA GLN A 32 -23.82 1.66 10.24
C GLN A 32 -22.31 1.76 9.93
N ARG A 33 -21.49 2.26 10.83
CA ARG A 33 -20.07 2.57 10.56
C ARG A 33 -19.23 1.34 10.27
N SER A 34 -19.36 0.28 11.06
CA SER A 34 -18.65 -0.98 10.82
C SER A 34 -19.06 -1.61 9.49
N GLU A 35 -20.35 -1.56 9.17
CA GLU A 35 -20.85 -2.01 7.86
C GLU A 35 -20.28 -1.16 6.72
N GLY A 36 -20.29 0.16 6.87
CA GLY A 36 -19.69 1.07 5.91
C GLY A 36 -18.21 0.79 5.67
N PHE A 37 -17.46 0.52 6.73
CA PHE A 37 -16.06 0.15 6.61
C PHE A 37 -15.88 -1.21 5.90
N LEU A 38 -16.66 -2.23 6.26
CA LEU A 38 -16.57 -3.55 5.63
C LEU A 38 -16.86 -3.47 4.11
N GLN A 39 -17.87 -2.72 3.71
CA GLN A 39 -18.18 -2.50 2.28
C GLN A 39 -17.04 -1.75 1.57
N PHE A 40 -16.50 -0.71 2.21
CA PHE A 40 -15.35 0.03 1.68
C PHE A 40 -14.13 -0.88 1.52
N TYR A 41 -13.82 -1.68 2.54
CA TYR A 41 -12.67 -2.59 2.55
C TYR A 41 -12.80 -3.64 1.45
N ALA A 42 -13.96 -4.30 1.34
CA ALA A 42 -14.20 -5.31 0.31
C ALA A 42 -14.10 -4.71 -1.10
N ALA A 43 -14.67 -3.52 -1.32
CA ALA A 43 -14.55 -2.83 -2.59
C ALA A 43 -13.10 -2.44 -2.92
N SER A 44 -12.34 -1.96 -1.92
CA SER A 44 -10.93 -1.59 -2.09
C SER A 44 -10.06 -2.81 -2.44
N VAL A 45 -10.31 -3.96 -1.80
CA VAL A 45 -9.61 -5.22 -2.13
C VAL A 45 -10.00 -5.69 -3.53
N ALA A 46 -11.29 -5.78 -3.83
CA ALA A 46 -11.79 -6.26 -5.12
C ALA A 46 -11.31 -5.42 -6.31
N SER A 47 -11.09 -4.14 -6.08
CA SER A 47 -10.63 -3.20 -7.10
C SER A 47 -9.12 -3.03 -7.18
N GLY A 48 -8.35 -3.67 -6.30
CA GLY A 48 -6.91 -3.44 -6.20
C GLY A 48 -6.52 -2.09 -5.59
N ASP A 49 -7.48 -1.34 -5.00
CA ASP A 49 -7.24 -0.02 -4.43
C ASP A 49 -6.53 -0.05 -3.06
N CYS A 50 -6.43 -1.22 -2.45
CA CYS A 50 -5.69 -1.39 -1.17
C CYS A 50 -4.19 -1.24 -1.29
N ASP A 51 -3.57 -0.81 -2.23
CA ASP A 51 -2.19 -0.54 -2.60
C ASP A 51 -1.94 -0.90 -4.07
N PRO A 52 -2.51 -0.11 -4.96
CA PRO A 52 -2.49 -0.41 -6.39
C PRO A 52 -1.07 -0.47 -6.96
N ALA A 53 -0.12 0.21 -6.33
CA ALA A 53 1.26 0.16 -6.77
C ALA A 53 1.92 -1.21 -6.59
N LEU A 54 1.50 -2.01 -5.61
CA LEU A 54 2.04 -3.36 -5.42
C LEU A 54 1.69 -4.27 -6.61
N TRP A 55 0.46 -4.17 -7.10
CA TRP A 55 0.03 -4.88 -8.31
C TRP A 55 0.79 -4.42 -9.55
N LEU A 56 1.01 -3.10 -9.68
CA LEU A 56 1.79 -2.54 -10.78
C LEU A 56 3.25 -3.00 -10.72
N ILE A 57 3.86 -3.04 -9.54
CA ILE A 57 5.23 -3.54 -9.37
C ILE A 57 5.30 -5.02 -9.71
N GLN A 58 4.34 -5.82 -9.28
CA GLN A 58 4.30 -7.24 -9.62
C GLN A 58 4.20 -7.43 -11.14
N TYR A 59 3.32 -6.69 -11.80
CA TYR A 59 3.22 -6.70 -13.26
C TYR A 59 4.56 -6.33 -13.92
N LEU A 60 5.22 -5.28 -13.45
CA LEU A 60 6.52 -4.84 -13.97
C LEU A 60 7.61 -5.89 -13.73
N ASN A 61 7.63 -6.51 -12.55
CA ASN A 61 8.53 -7.61 -12.23
C ASN A 61 8.39 -8.79 -13.21
N ASP A 62 7.16 -9.14 -13.54
CA ASP A 62 6.88 -10.25 -14.46
C ASP A 62 7.10 -9.84 -15.92
N ARG A 63 6.75 -8.62 -16.29
CA ARG A 63 6.93 -8.07 -17.64
C ARG A 63 8.39 -7.98 -18.06
N TYR A 64 9.27 -7.60 -17.11
CA TYR A 64 10.72 -7.48 -17.33
C TYR A 64 11.49 -8.72 -16.87
N GLU A 65 10.79 -9.76 -16.41
CA GLU A 65 11.39 -11.02 -15.94
C GLU A 65 12.48 -10.79 -14.85
N TYR A 66 12.25 -9.80 -13.97
CA TYR A 66 13.22 -9.47 -12.94
C TYR A 66 13.54 -10.67 -12.05
N SER A 67 14.83 -10.90 -11.82
CA SER A 67 15.34 -11.84 -10.83
C SER A 67 14.84 -11.51 -9.42
N VAL A 68 14.95 -12.45 -8.50
CA VAL A 68 14.55 -12.21 -7.09
C VAL A 68 15.36 -11.05 -6.49
N GLU A 69 16.65 -10.95 -6.80
CA GLU A 69 17.53 -9.87 -6.35
C GLU A 69 17.04 -8.51 -6.87
N GLU A 70 16.70 -8.42 -8.14
CA GLU A 70 16.17 -7.20 -8.74
C GLU A 70 14.79 -6.83 -8.17
N ARG A 71 13.92 -7.81 -7.88
CA ARG A 71 12.63 -7.58 -7.22
C ARG A 71 12.82 -7.03 -5.81
N LEU A 72 13.76 -7.57 -5.05
CA LEU A 72 14.11 -7.09 -3.72
C LEU A 72 14.66 -5.66 -3.76
N TRP A 73 15.52 -5.38 -4.73
CA TRP A 73 16.03 -4.04 -4.97
C TRP A 73 14.91 -3.07 -5.37
N PHE A 74 14.03 -3.45 -6.29
CA PHE A 74 12.90 -2.62 -6.69
C PHE A 74 11.94 -2.35 -5.52
N ALA A 75 11.71 -3.34 -4.65
CA ALA A 75 10.93 -3.18 -3.42
C ALA A 75 11.58 -2.14 -2.47
N TRP A 76 12.92 -2.17 -2.32
CA TRP A 76 13.63 -1.18 -1.53
C TRP A 76 13.51 0.23 -2.13
N LEU A 77 13.63 0.37 -3.44
CA LEU A 77 13.44 1.64 -4.14
C LEU A 77 12.01 2.16 -3.94
N TYR A 78 11.01 1.30 -4.08
CA TYR A 78 9.61 1.68 -3.97
C TYR A 78 9.21 2.11 -2.55
N HIS A 79 9.74 1.50 -1.50
CA HIS A 79 9.41 1.95 -0.15
C HIS A 79 9.98 3.36 0.16
N THR A 80 10.99 3.78 -0.56
CA THR A 80 11.68 5.06 -0.44
C THR A 80 11.07 6.12 -1.34
N TYR A 81 11.02 5.82 -2.62
CA TYR A 81 10.45 6.66 -3.65
C TYR A 81 9.00 6.27 -3.96
N ASN A 82 8.25 7.14 -4.61
CA ASN A 82 6.99 6.70 -5.22
C ASN A 82 7.26 5.77 -6.42
N LEU A 83 6.23 5.06 -6.88
CA LEU A 83 6.39 4.09 -7.98
C LEU A 83 7.06 4.68 -9.23
N PRO A 84 6.64 5.86 -9.76
CA PRO A 84 7.28 6.40 -10.94
C PRO A 84 8.78 6.65 -10.76
N THR A 85 9.20 7.21 -9.63
CA THR A 85 10.63 7.46 -9.37
C THR A 85 11.42 6.16 -9.19
N ALA A 86 10.86 5.16 -8.48
CA ALA A 86 11.47 3.84 -8.35
C ALA A 86 11.62 3.16 -9.73
N PHE A 87 10.63 3.29 -10.58
CA PHE A 87 10.67 2.77 -11.96
C PHE A 87 11.73 3.48 -12.81
N VAL A 88 11.84 4.82 -12.72
CA VAL A 88 12.92 5.57 -13.37
C VAL A 88 14.28 5.04 -12.94
N TYR A 89 14.48 4.85 -11.63
CA TYR A 89 15.75 4.34 -11.10
C TYR A 89 16.09 2.95 -11.68
N LYS A 90 15.12 2.03 -11.67
CA LYS A 90 15.34 0.68 -12.24
C LYS A 90 15.63 0.72 -13.74
N ASN A 91 15.04 1.63 -14.49
CA ASN A 91 15.32 1.79 -15.92
C ASN A 91 16.69 2.42 -16.20
N GLU A 92 17.17 3.30 -15.33
CA GLU A 92 18.52 3.89 -15.43
C GLU A 92 19.60 2.84 -15.19
N PHE A 93 19.31 1.84 -14.34
CA PHE A 93 20.25 0.76 -13.96
C PHE A 93 19.58 -0.61 -14.14
N PRO A 94 19.27 -1.01 -15.39
CA PRO A 94 18.47 -2.22 -15.64
C PRO A 94 19.19 -3.51 -15.21
N ASP A 95 20.51 -3.55 -15.34
CA ASP A 95 21.32 -4.75 -15.07
C ASP A 95 21.77 -4.86 -13.60
N GLU A 96 21.37 -3.92 -12.74
CA GLU A 96 21.78 -3.94 -11.33
C GLU A 96 20.74 -4.63 -10.45
N GLU A 97 21.19 -5.67 -9.76
CA GLU A 97 20.44 -6.34 -8.71
C GLU A 97 20.43 -5.54 -7.40
N LEU A 98 21.52 -4.81 -7.14
CA LEU A 98 21.68 -3.89 -6.02
C LEU A 98 22.79 -2.89 -6.37
N ALA A 99 22.47 -1.61 -6.51
CA ALA A 99 23.45 -0.59 -6.82
C ALA A 99 24.50 -0.43 -5.69
N SER A 100 25.72 -0.04 -6.04
CA SER A 100 26.67 0.37 -5.00
C SER A 100 26.18 1.65 -4.29
N VAL A 101 26.61 1.83 -3.03
CA VAL A 101 26.22 3.02 -2.24
C VAL A 101 26.68 4.32 -2.91
N ASP A 102 27.87 4.32 -3.50
CA ASP A 102 28.39 5.49 -4.19
C ASP A 102 27.54 5.85 -5.40
N ARG A 103 27.16 4.86 -6.20
CA ARG A 103 26.31 5.05 -7.38
C ARG A 103 24.92 5.51 -7.02
N PHE A 104 24.30 4.88 -6.02
CA PHE A 104 23.02 5.33 -5.49
C PHE A 104 23.09 6.77 -4.99
N THR A 105 24.13 7.11 -4.23
CA THR A 105 24.31 8.44 -3.66
C THR A 105 24.51 9.49 -4.74
N GLN A 106 25.35 9.20 -5.72
CA GLN A 106 25.59 10.09 -6.86
C GLN A 106 24.30 10.36 -7.62
N TRP A 107 23.58 9.31 -8.03
CA TRP A 107 22.34 9.45 -8.78
C TRP A 107 21.25 10.20 -7.98
N ASN A 108 21.13 9.88 -6.69
CA ASN A 108 20.18 10.57 -5.81
C ASN A 108 20.49 12.07 -5.70
N ASN A 109 21.75 12.45 -5.60
CA ASN A 109 22.16 13.84 -5.50
C ASN A 109 21.95 14.60 -6.83
N GLU A 110 22.30 14.01 -7.95
CA GLU A 110 22.12 14.59 -9.29
C GLU A 110 20.65 14.84 -9.62
N ASN A 111 19.75 13.98 -9.15
CA ASN A 111 18.32 14.04 -9.45
C ASN A 111 17.46 14.59 -8.30
N TYR A 112 18.05 15.04 -7.20
CA TYR A 112 17.39 15.37 -5.94
C TYR A 112 16.14 16.24 -6.07
N THR A 113 16.14 17.23 -6.96
CA THR A 113 15.02 18.16 -7.16
C THR A 113 13.85 17.54 -7.92
N ARG A 114 14.10 16.48 -8.69
CA ARG A 114 13.12 15.74 -9.50
C ARG A 114 12.55 14.53 -8.78
N LEU A 115 13.25 14.04 -7.74
CA LEU A 115 12.84 12.84 -7.02
C LEU A 115 11.55 13.05 -6.24
N ARG A 116 10.67 12.07 -6.33
CA ARG A 116 9.40 12.03 -5.61
C ARG A 116 9.39 10.85 -4.65
N TYR A 117 8.90 11.10 -3.46
CA TYR A 117 9.02 10.19 -2.33
C TYR A 117 7.67 9.66 -1.88
N GLN A 118 7.67 8.50 -1.26
CA GLN A 118 6.53 8.04 -0.48
C GLN A 118 6.17 9.05 0.62
N THR A 119 4.92 8.98 1.09
CA THR A 119 4.33 10.03 1.92
C THR A 119 5.19 10.42 3.12
N ASP A 120 5.75 9.45 3.82
CA ASP A 120 6.52 9.71 5.05
C ASP A 120 8.03 9.76 4.80
N THR A 121 8.55 9.08 3.77
CA THR A 121 9.98 9.13 3.43
C THR A 121 10.43 10.50 2.93
N LYS A 122 9.51 11.34 2.45
CA LYS A 122 9.82 12.75 2.14
C LYS A 122 10.47 13.52 3.30
N TRP A 123 10.20 13.12 4.55
CA TRP A 123 10.82 13.72 5.74
C TRP A 123 12.24 13.21 5.99
N SER A 124 12.59 12.08 5.39
CA SER A 124 13.91 11.45 5.50
C SER A 124 14.77 11.61 4.24
N LYS A 125 14.30 12.36 3.23
CA LYS A 125 14.96 12.46 1.92
C LYS A 125 16.45 12.85 1.98
N GLY A 126 16.84 13.70 2.92
CA GLY A 126 18.25 14.06 3.14
C GLY A 126 19.09 12.96 3.80
N HIS A 127 18.48 11.87 4.25
CA HIS A 127 19.12 10.74 4.90
C HIS A 127 19.18 9.49 4.02
N LEU A 128 18.65 9.55 2.79
CA LEU A 128 18.52 8.37 1.94
C LEU A 128 19.84 7.65 1.64
N PRO A 129 20.97 8.34 1.36
CA PRO A 129 22.25 7.64 1.20
C PRO A 129 22.65 6.84 2.44
N ALA A 130 22.45 7.41 3.64
CA ALA A 130 22.74 6.72 4.89
C ALA A 130 21.75 5.58 5.19
N MET A 131 20.46 5.73 4.82
CA MET A 131 19.47 4.65 4.91
C MET A 131 19.86 3.49 3.98
N TYR A 132 20.32 3.81 2.78
CA TYR A 132 20.76 2.82 1.81
C TYR A 132 22.06 2.14 2.27
N GLN A 133 23.02 2.90 2.77
CA GLN A 133 24.24 2.33 3.37
C GLN A 133 23.89 1.31 4.47
N SER A 134 22.99 1.67 5.37
CA SER A 134 22.54 0.76 6.44
C SER A 134 21.92 -0.53 5.91
N TYR A 135 21.18 -0.47 4.80
CA TYR A 135 20.66 -1.66 4.12
C TYR A 135 21.79 -2.51 3.50
N CYS A 136 22.73 -1.88 2.79
CA CYS A 136 23.88 -2.56 2.21
C CYS A 136 24.76 -3.23 3.28
N ASP A 137 24.98 -2.54 4.41
CA ASP A 137 25.73 -3.09 5.55
C ASP A 137 25.03 -4.33 6.13
N TRP A 138 23.69 -4.33 6.18
CA TRP A 138 22.90 -5.46 6.64
C TRP A 138 22.96 -6.65 5.66
N VAL A 139 22.94 -6.40 4.36
CA VAL A 139 23.13 -7.44 3.33
C VAL A 139 24.57 -8.01 3.38
N HIS A 140 25.55 -7.18 3.67
CA HIS A 140 26.95 -7.50 3.98
C HIS A 140 27.59 -8.60 3.12
N GLY A 141 27.83 -8.31 1.83
CA GLY A 141 28.56 -9.23 0.93
C GLY A 141 27.84 -10.54 0.60
N SER A 142 26.59 -10.69 1.04
CA SER A 142 25.69 -11.78 0.69
C SER A 142 24.72 -11.30 -0.40
N SER A 143 23.96 -12.22 -1.02
CA SER A 143 22.82 -11.79 -1.80
C SER A 143 21.66 -11.38 -0.88
N GLN A 144 20.82 -10.46 -1.33
CA GLN A 144 19.61 -10.03 -0.59
C GLN A 144 18.75 -11.24 -0.24
N LYS A 145 18.47 -12.09 -1.24
CA LYS A 145 17.68 -13.32 -1.06
C LYS A 145 18.28 -14.23 0.01
N ALA A 146 19.58 -14.46 -0.01
CA ALA A 146 20.23 -15.34 0.98
C ALA A 146 20.08 -14.82 2.42
N VAL A 147 20.06 -13.48 2.61
CA VAL A 147 19.80 -12.89 3.93
C VAL A 147 18.35 -13.12 4.35
N PHE A 148 17.38 -12.86 3.47
CA PHE A 148 15.98 -13.12 3.77
C PHE A 148 15.69 -14.62 4.01
N ASP A 149 16.23 -15.53 3.20
CA ASP A 149 16.06 -16.97 3.37
C ASP A 149 16.58 -17.46 4.73
N ARG A 150 17.69 -16.89 5.22
CA ARG A 150 18.27 -17.23 6.53
C ARG A 150 17.39 -16.78 7.70
N ILE A 151 16.63 -15.69 7.54
CA ILE A 151 15.80 -15.10 8.58
C ILE A 151 14.39 -15.72 8.55
N CYS A 152 13.84 -15.89 7.34
CA CYS A 152 12.46 -16.33 7.12
C CYS A 152 12.37 -17.86 7.04
N THR A 153 12.69 -18.55 8.12
CA THR A 153 12.72 -20.03 8.21
C THR A 153 11.53 -20.64 8.92
N GLU A 154 10.63 -19.82 9.44
CA GLU A 154 9.52 -20.22 10.30
C GLU A 154 8.17 -19.87 9.65
N GLU A 155 7.10 -19.95 10.46
CA GLU A 155 5.78 -19.50 10.06
C GLU A 155 5.76 -18.01 9.68
N PRO A 156 4.92 -17.59 8.75
CA PRO A 156 4.93 -16.22 8.19
C PRO A 156 4.85 -15.11 9.23
N GLU A 157 4.06 -15.31 10.28
CA GLU A 157 3.91 -14.32 11.35
C GLU A 157 5.18 -14.19 12.21
N VAL A 158 5.85 -15.32 12.50
CA VAL A 158 7.14 -15.34 13.21
C VAL A 158 8.22 -14.67 12.38
N ASN A 159 8.25 -14.92 11.08
CA ASN A 159 9.18 -14.29 10.16
C ASN A 159 8.96 -12.77 10.10
N PHE A 160 7.70 -12.33 10.10
CA PHE A 160 7.35 -10.91 10.17
C PHE A 160 7.90 -10.28 11.46
N GLU A 161 7.66 -10.87 12.62
CA GLU A 161 8.14 -10.33 13.90
C GLU A 161 9.67 -10.22 13.96
N ARG A 162 10.38 -11.22 13.43
CA ARG A 162 11.85 -11.19 13.33
C ARG A 162 12.33 -10.03 12.44
N LEU A 163 11.80 -9.92 11.21
CA LEU A 163 12.17 -8.85 10.30
C LEU A 163 11.76 -7.47 10.83
N TRP A 164 10.58 -7.38 11.47
CA TRP A 164 10.14 -6.15 12.11
C TRP A 164 11.13 -5.67 13.18
N ALA A 165 11.59 -6.59 14.04
CA ALA A 165 12.56 -6.27 15.08
C ALA A 165 13.91 -5.82 14.49
N ILE A 166 14.42 -6.54 13.49
CA ILE A 166 15.68 -6.21 12.80
C ILE A 166 15.57 -4.84 12.13
N ILE A 167 14.55 -4.64 11.28
CA ILE A 167 14.41 -3.42 10.49
C ILE A 167 14.25 -2.20 11.39
N LYS A 168 13.44 -2.29 12.44
CA LYS A 168 13.24 -1.16 13.36
C LYS A 168 14.39 -0.95 14.35
N GLY A 169 15.11 -1.99 14.68
CA GLY A 169 16.21 -1.92 15.65
C GLY A 169 17.57 -1.60 15.05
N GLU A 170 17.82 -2.03 13.83
CA GLU A 170 19.15 -1.98 13.22
C GLU A 170 19.25 -1.02 12.04
N TRP A 171 18.16 -0.86 11.25
CA TRP A 171 18.24 -0.04 10.05
C TRP A 171 18.06 1.45 10.35
N TYR A 172 18.96 2.24 9.80
CA TYR A 172 18.96 3.68 10.04
C TYR A 172 17.67 4.35 9.53
N LYS A 173 16.98 5.08 10.42
CA LYS A 173 15.78 5.86 10.10
C LYS A 173 14.56 5.06 9.63
N PHE A 174 14.53 3.75 9.81
CA PHE A 174 13.34 2.95 9.55
C PHE A 174 12.39 3.02 10.75
N GLY A 175 11.41 3.89 10.65
CA GLY A 175 10.30 3.96 11.61
C GLY A 175 9.19 2.96 11.28
N ARG A 176 8.13 2.96 12.11
CA ARG A 176 6.98 2.06 11.96
C ARG A 176 6.40 2.04 10.53
N TYR A 177 6.10 3.22 9.97
CA TYR A 177 5.50 3.31 8.65
C TYR A 177 6.40 2.69 7.57
N THR A 178 7.66 3.09 7.53
CA THR A 178 8.62 2.64 6.53
C THR A 178 8.85 1.13 6.61
N ALA A 179 9.02 0.59 7.84
CA ALA A 179 9.20 -0.84 8.06
C ALA A 179 7.95 -1.64 7.64
N PHE A 180 6.77 -1.21 8.06
CA PHE A 180 5.51 -1.88 7.72
C PHE A 180 5.28 -1.93 6.21
N PHE A 181 5.43 -0.79 5.56
CA PHE A 181 5.22 -0.64 4.13
C PHE A 181 6.24 -1.45 3.31
N TYR A 182 7.50 -1.48 3.77
CA TYR A 182 8.52 -2.30 3.13
C TYR A 182 8.22 -3.80 3.25
N LEU A 183 7.85 -4.28 4.44
CA LEU A 183 7.47 -5.68 4.65
C LEU A 183 6.25 -6.07 3.81
N GLN A 184 5.23 -5.21 3.73
CA GLN A 184 4.10 -5.41 2.84
C GLN A 184 4.56 -5.55 1.38
N THR A 185 5.47 -4.68 0.94
CA THR A 185 6.02 -4.74 -0.43
C THR A 185 6.77 -6.04 -0.66
N LEU A 186 7.62 -6.48 0.27
CA LEU A 186 8.35 -7.75 0.18
C LEU A 186 7.42 -8.96 0.04
N LYS A 187 6.36 -9.02 0.84
CA LYS A 187 5.35 -10.08 0.75
C LYS A 187 4.74 -10.14 -0.65
N HIS A 188 4.22 -8.99 -1.11
CA HIS A 188 3.41 -8.95 -2.33
C HIS A 188 4.22 -8.98 -3.63
N THR A 189 5.43 -8.45 -3.64
CA THR A 189 6.20 -8.27 -4.89
C THR A 189 7.43 -9.16 -5.00
N CYS A 190 7.92 -9.70 -3.89
CA CYS A 190 9.11 -10.54 -3.85
C CYS A 190 8.85 -11.97 -3.38
N GLY A 191 7.63 -12.27 -2.89
CA GLY A 191 7.26 -13.60 -2.40
C GLY A 191 7.96 -13.99 -1.10
N ILE A 192 8.40 -13.02 -0.30
CA ILE A 192 8.97 -13.31 1.04
C ILE A 192 7.86 -13.82 1.94
N ASN A 193 8.10 -14.97 2.59
CA ASN A 193 7.13 -15.67 3.42
C ASN A 193 6.94 -14.97 4.78
N ILE A 194 6.16 -13.89 4.77
CA ILE A 194 5.82 -13.09 5.97
C ILE A 194 4.33 -12.75 5.98
N ASP A 195 3.76 -12.64 7.18
CA ASP A 195 2.42 -12.11 7.38
C ASP A 195 2.36 -11.27 8.66
N CYS A 196 1.64 -10.16 8.61
CA CYS A 196 1.52 -9.29 9.77
C CYS A 196 0.48 -9.85 10.75
N PRO A 197 0.86 -10.21 12.00
CA PRO A 197 -0.05 -10.87 12.92
C PRO A 197 -1.17 -9.98 13.45
N THR A 198 -0.92 -8.67 13.54
CA THR A 198 -1.87 -7.68 14.08
C THR A 198 -1.79 -6.35 13.34
N LEU A 199 -2.65 -5.40 13.68
CA LEU A 199 -2.59 -4.04 13.13
C LEU A 199 -1.49 -3.17 13.76
N LEU A 200 -0.73 -3.68 14.74
CA LEU A 200 0.34 -2.95 15.43
C LEU A 200 -0.12 -1.58 15.97
N LEU A 201 -1.33 -1.53 16.52
CA LEU A 201 -1.99 -0.28 16.94
C LEU A 201 -1.27 0.43 18.08
N SER A 202 -0.55 -0.31 18.93
CA SER A 202 0.20 0.21 20.08
C SER A 202 1.58 0.77 19.72
N ASP A 203 2.07 0.56 18.49
CA ASP A 203 3.34 1.16 18.06
C ASP A 203 3.14 2.62 17.68
N TYR A 204 3.62 3.51 18.54
CA TYR A 204 3.47 4.98 18.37
C TYR A 204 4.59 5.65 17.59
N SER A 205 5.59 4.91 17.18
CA SER A 205 6.77 5.48 16.53
C SER A 205 6.50 6.02 15.11
N GLY A 206 5.24 6.05 14.69
CA GLY A 206 4.87 6.48 13.34
C GLY A 206 3.41 6.92 13.19
N SER A 207 2.85 6.69 12.02
CA SER A 207 1.51 7.11 11.65
C SER A 207 0.42 6.45 12.51
N LYS A 208 -0.52 7.26 12.98
CA LYS A 208 -1.75 6.82 13.66
C LYS A 208 -2.93 6.67 12.70
N SER A 209 -2.68 6.69 11.39
CA SER A 209 -3.73 6.79 10.38
C SER A 209 -4.70 5.64 10.42
N HIS A 210 -4.20 4.40 10.38
CA HIS A 210 -5.02 3.19 10.42
C HIS A 210 -5.80 3.05 11.73
N ARG A 211 -5.15 3.32 12.89
CA ARG A 211 -5.83 3.35 14.18
C ARG A 211 -7.01 4.33 14.21
N ASN A 212 -6.80 5.55 13.71
CA ASN A 212 -7.88 6.53 13.63
C ASN A 212 -8.98 6.08 12.65
N GLY A 213 -8.63 5.38 11.57
CA GLY A 213 -9.58 4.75 10.67
C GLY A 213 -10.44 3.71 11.37
N LEU A 214 -9.80 2.86 12.18
CA LEU A 214 -10.51 1.87 12.99
C LEU A 214 -11.42 2.53 14.04
N CYS A 215 -10.97 3.60 14.69
CA CYS A 215 -11.83 4.37 15.60
C CYS A 215 -13.09 4.88 14.88
N TYR A 216 -12.96 5.43 13.68
CA TYR A 216 -14.13 5.85 12.90
C TYR A 216 -15.03 4.67 12.51
N ALA A 217 -14.46 3.56 12.08
CA ALA A 217 -15.21 2.34 11.73
C ALA A 217 -16.00 1.76 12.90
N LEU A 218 -15.50 1.93 14.13
CA LEU A 218 -16.13 1.43 15.35
C LEU A 218 -16.98 2.49 16.08
N GLY A 219 -17.09 3.71 15.53
CA GLY A 219 -17.81 4.80 16.19
C GLY A 219 -17.18 5.31 17.47
N LYS A 220 -15.84 5.20 17.57
CA LYS A 220 -15.02 5.69 18.69
C LYS A 220 -14.35 7.01 18.35
N ASP A 221 -15.12 7.99 17.93
CA ASP A 221 -14.61 9.28 17.46
C ASP A 221 -13.81 10.03 18.53
N GLU A 222 -14.18 9.84 19.79
CA GLU A 222 -13.50 10.40 20.96
C GLU A 222 -12.07 9.90 21.15
N TRP A 223 -11.73 8.75 20.53
CA TRP A 223 -10.39 8.17 20.58
C TRP A 223 -9.47 8.63 19.44
N VAL A 224 -10.02 9.31 18.46
CA VAL A 224 -9.28 9.79 17.30
C VAL A 224 -8.22 10.82 17.72
N ASN A 225 -6.97 10.57 17.35
CA ASN A 225 -5.78 11.35 17.71
C ASN A 225 -5.41 11.36 19.21
N GLN A 226 -6.15 10.65 20.06
CA GLN A 226 -5.89 10.62 21.50
C GLN A 226 -4.76 9.62 21.84
N LYS A 227 -4.21 9.78 23.03
CA LYS A 227 -3.38 8.76 23.68
C LYS A 227 -4.33 7.78 24.36
N LEU A 228 -4.31 6.53 23.93
CA LEU A 228 -5.17 5.49 24.45
C LEU A 228 -4.51 4.74 25.61
N THR A 229 -5.34 4.15 26.46
CA THR A 229 -4.92 3.22 27.50
C THR A 229 -4.66 1.81 26.91
N SER A 230 -3.96 0.95 27.63
CA SER A 230 -3.73 -0.42 27.21
C SER A 230 -5.03 -1.21 26.99
N LYS A 231 -6.08 -0.91 27.75
CA LYS A 231 -7.40 -1.55 27.59
C LYS A 231 -8.08 -1.11 26.30
N GLU A 232 -8.00 0.17 25.95
CA GLU A 232 -8.55 0.70 24.70
C GLU A 232 -7.80 0.16 23.49
N TYR A 233 -6.48 0.00 23.58
CA TYR A 233 -5.72 -0.68 22.53
C TYR A 233 -6.12 -2.14 22.37
N ALA A 234 -6.22 -2.89 23.47
CA ALA A 234 -6.65 -4.29 23.41
C ALA A 234 -8.06 -4.43 22.80
N TYR A 235 -8.98 -3.52 23.13
CA TYR A 235 -10.28 -3.47 22.50
C TYR A 235 -10.19 -3.25 20.99
N LEU A 236 -9.38 -2.28 20.54
CA LEU A 236 -9.24 -2.00 19.11
C LEU A 236 -8.59 -3.17 18.35
N GLU A 237 -7.59 -3.84 18.92
CA GLU A 237 -6.96 -5.01 18.27
C GLU A 237 -7.98 -6.17 18.13
N ILE A 238 -8.78 -6.45 19.16
CA ILE A 238 -9.81 -7.49 19.10
C ILE A 238 -10.88 -7.12 18.06
N ALA A 239 -11.41 -5.90 18.12
CA ALA A 239 -12.44 -5.46 17.20
C ALA A 239 -11.93 -5.39 15.73
N GLY A 240 -10.67 -5.04 15.54
CA GLY A 240 -10.02 -5.09 14.23
C GLY A 240 -9.93 -6.52 13.69
N ALA A 241 -9.50 -7.47 14.52
CA ALA A 241 -9.46 -8.88 14.14
C ALA A 241 -10.85 -9.44 13.81
N GLU A 242 -11.89 -9.06 14.57
CA GLU A 242 -13.28 -9.43 14.29
C GLU A 242 -13.77 -8.89 12.94
N LEU A 243 -13.47 -7.63 12.61
CA LEU A 243 -13.80 -7.06 11.29
C LEU A 243 -13.08 -7.79 10.16
N LEU A 244 -11.82 -8.18 10.36
CA LEU A 244 -11.06 -8.94 9.37
C LEU A 244 -11.68 -10.32 9.13
N LEU A 245 -12.03 -11.02 10.19
CA LEU A 245 -12.71 -12.32 10.11
C LEU A 245 -14.07 -12.20 9.44
N GLU A 246 -14.83 -11.16 9.75
CA GLU A 246 -16.13 -10.92 9.14
C GLU A 246 -15.98 -10.62 7.63
N ALA A 247 -14.95 -9.86 7.21
CA ALA A 247 -14.68 -9.63 5.80
C ALA A 247 -14.38 -10.95 5.06
N ARG A 248 -13.51 -11.79 5.60
CA ARG A 248 -13.18 -13.12 5.04
C ARG A 248 -14.41 -14.01 4.90
N LYS A 249 -15.29 -13.98 5.89
CA LYS A 249 -16.53 -14.77 5.90
C LYS A 249 -17.54 -14.29 4.86
N ARG A 250 -17.71 -12.98 4.71
CA ARG A 250 -18.69 -12.39 3.79
C ARG A 250 -18.27 -12.49 2.33
N TRP A 251 -16.98 -12.40 2.05
CA TRP A 251 -16.44 -12.45 0.70
C TRP A 251 -15.38 -13.55 0.54
N PRO A 252 -15.80 -14.83 0.54
CA PRO A 252 -14.89 -15.97 0.53
C PRO A 252 -13.96 -16.02 -0.69
N LEU A 253 -14.37 -15.47 -1.84
CA LEU A 253 -13.53 -15.38 -3.03
C LEU A 253 -12.37 -14.38 -2.91
N LEU A 254 -12.47 -13.46 -1.96
CA LEU A 254 -11.42 -12.48 -1.65
C LEU A 254 -10.69 -12.81 -0.34
N ALA A 255 -11.02 -13.93 0.31
CA ALA A 255 -10.56 -14.23 1.68
C ALA A 255 -9.04 -14.22 1.83
N SER A 256 -8.30 -14.69 0.81
CA SER A 256 -6.84 -14.69 0.81
C SER A 256 -6.20 -13.30 0.68
N GLN A 257 -6.96 -12.30 0.23
CA GLN A 257 -6.50 -10.93 0.08
C GLN A 257 -6.84 -10.06 1.30
N PHE A 258 -7.72 -10.55 2.19
CA PHE A 258 -8.01 -9.89 3.46
C PHE A 258 -6.99 -10.31 4.50
N ASP A 259 -6.03 -9.44 4.76
CA ASP A 259 -5.01 -9.61 5.80
C ASP A 259 -4.78 -8.29 6.56
N ASN A 260 -3.90 -8.30 7.55
CA ASN A 260 -3.61 -7.11 8.34
C ASN A 260 -2.87 -6.02 7.52
N PHE A 261 -2.17 -6.38 6.45
CA PHE A 261 -1.55 -5.41 5.55
C PHE A 261 -2.62 -4.64 4.76
N SER A 262 -3.49 -5.34 4.07
CA SER A 262 -4.56 -4.72 3.29
C SER A 262 -5.56 -3.97 4.19
N MET A 263 -5.83 -4.47 5.39
CA MET A 263 -6.70 -3.81 6.36
C MET A 263 -6.09 -2.51 6.89
N GLU A 264 -4.79 -2.49 7.19
CA GLU A 264 -4.08 -1.27 7.61
C GLU A 264 -4.22 -0.19 6.54
N THR A 265 -3.98 -0.55 5.29
CA THR A 265 -4.11 0.35 4.15
C THR A 265 -5.54 0.84 3.97
N ALA A 266 -6.53 -0.06 4.02
CA ALA A 266 -7.94 0.31 3.90
C ALA A 266 -8.39 1.25 5.03
N LEU A 267 -7.98 1.01 6.27
CA LEU A 267 -8.25 1.90 7.40
C LEU A 267 -7.59 3.28 7.24
N CYS A 268 -6.35 3.30 6.74
CA CYS A 268 -5.67 4.56 6.40
C CYS A 268 -6.41 5.36 5.33
N ALA A 269 -6.98 4.68 4.35
CA ALA A 269 -7.79 5.30 3.31
C ALA A 269 -9.15 5.74 3.86
N TYR A 270 -9.87 4.85 4.54
CA TYR A 270 -11.20 5.11 5.12
C TYR A 270 -11.22 6.34 6.04
N LYS A 271 -10.20 6.51 6.88
CA LYS A 271 -10.06 7.72 7.71
C LYS A 271 -10.18 9.02 6.90
N LYS A 272 -9.72 9.03 5.67
CA LYS A 272 -9.67 10.24 4.86
C LYS A 272 -11.02 10.70 4.39
N LEU A 273 -12.01 9.80 4.36
CA LEU A 273 -13.42 10.13 4.11
C LEU A 273 -14.02 11.04 5.20
N TRP A 274 -13.48 10.99 6.42
CA TRP A 274 -13.94 11.77 7.57
C TRP A 274 -13.27 13.15 7.69
N ARG A 275 -12.40 13.52 6.76
CA ARG A 275 -11.72 14.81 6.80
C ARG A 275 -12.60 15.93 6.30
N THR A 276 -12.72 16.98 7.10
CA THR A 276 -13.50 18.19 6.74
C THR A 276 -12.67 19.31 6.12
N SER A 277 -11.32 19.26 6.19
CA SER A 277 -10.52 20.47 6.00
C SER A 277 -9.31 20.38 5.05
N ARG A 278 -9.07 19.27 4.36
CA ARG A 278 -7.91 19.17 3.44
C ARG A 278 -8.30 18.45 2.15
N GLY A 279 -8.79 19.23 1.18
CA GLY A 279 -9.45 18.83 -0.03
C GLY A 279 -8.61 18.25 -1.15
N ARG A 280 -7.62 17.40 -0.93
CA ARG A 280 -6.89 16.75 -2.03
C ARG A 280 -6.72 15.25 -1.89
N TYR A 281 -7.28 14.63 -0.89
CA TYR A 281 -7.02 13.23 -0.63
C TYR A 281 -8.26 12.58 -0.05
N VAL A 282 -8.89 11.78 -0.84
CA VAL A 282 -10.24 11.26 -0.59
C VAL A 282 -10.28 9.84 -0.09
N GLY A 283 -9.14 9.23 0.12
CA GLY A 283 -9.11 7.88 0.63
C GLY A 283 -8.99 6.79 -0.43
N TYR A 284 -8.86 7.14 -1.72
CA TYR A 284 -8.64 6.18 -2.79
C TYR A 284 -7.23 6.30 -3.34
N TYR A 285 -6.51 5.18 -3.39
CA TYR A 285 -5.10 5.17 -3.76
C TYR A 285 -4.86 5.08 -5.28
N LEU A 286 -5.78 4.47 -6.02
CA LEU A 286 -5.70 4.40 -7.48
C LEU A 286 -5.60 5.78 -8.14
N ASP A 287 -6.41 6.72 -7.67
CA ASP A 287 -6.41 8.08 -8.19
C ASP A 287 -5.09 8.78 -7.94
N ARG A 288 -4.52 8.54 -6.76
CA ARG A 288 -3.21 9.09 -6.41
C ARG A 288 -2.10 8.51 -7.28
N GLN A 289 -2.12 7.22 -7.56
CA GLN A 289 -1.13 6.59 -8.44
C GLN A 289 -1.16 7.21 -9.84
N SER A 290 -2.35 7.42 -10.41
CA SER A 290 -2.50 8.09 -11.69
C SER A 290 -1.90 9.50 -11.69
N GLU A 291 -2.20 10.27 -10.64
CA GLU A 291 -1.68 11.64 -10.48
C GLU A 291 -0.14 11.66 -10.37
N GLU A 292 0.44 10.67 -9.68
CA GLU A 292 1.89 10.56 -9.53
C GLU A 292 2.58 10.20 -10.85
N VAL A 293 2.01 9.28 -11.64
CA VAL A 293 2.55 8.94 -12.97
C VAL A 293 2.50 10.14 -13.90
N MET A 294 1.37 10.84 -13.99
CA MET A 294 1.24 12.04 -14.81
C MET A 294 2.24 13.13 -14.43
N LYS A 295 2.52 13.31 -13.15
CA LYS A 295 3.54 14.27 -12.69
C LYS A 295 4.93 13.84 -13.12
N ALA A 296 5.24 12.55 -13.09
CA ALA A 296 6.53 12.04 -13.50
C ALA A 296 6.74 12.15 -15.02
N GLU A 297 5.69 11.92 -15.82
CA GLU A 297 5.73 12.17 -17.27
C GLU A 297 6.11 13.63 -17.60
N ASN A 298 5.58 14.57 -16.83
CA ASN A 298 5.89 15.99 -16.98
C ASN A 298 7.29 16.39 -16.46
N ASP A 299 7.97 15.54 -15.70
CA ASP A 299 9.32 15.80 -15.19
C ASP A 299 10.43 15.54 -16.23
N ASN A 300 10.07 15.19 -17.46
CA ASN A 300 10.99 14.98 -18.59
C ASN A 300 12.12 13.98 -18.31
N TRP A 301 11.78 12.82 -17.78
CA TRP A 301 12.71 11.71 -17.68
C TRP A 301 12.97 11.12 -19.07
N HIS A 302 14.22 11.18 -19.54
CA HIS A 302 14.59 10.65 -20.85
C HIS A 302 14.61 9.12 -20.84
N GLY A 303 14.17 8.53 -21.97
CA GLY A 303 14.26 7.07 -22.18
C GLY A 303 13.23 6.23 -21.41
N ILE A 304 12.32 6.83 -20.66
CA ILE A 304 11.30 6.11 -19.91
C ILE A 304 10.05 5.91 -20.77
N ASP A 305 9.68 4.66 -20.97
CA ASP A 305 8.38 4.32 -21.58
C ASP A 305 7.28 4.24 -20.53
N TRP A 306 6.61 5.36 -20.33
CA TRP A 306 5.48 5.45 -19.39
C TRP A 306 4.27 4.61 -19.81
N ASN A 307 4.16 4.24 -21.12
CA ASN A 307 3.04 3.41 -21.57
C ASN A 307 3.01 2.06 -20.87
N VAL A 308 4.15 1.52 -20.46
CA VAL A 308 4.22 0.26 -19.71
C VAL A 308 3.47 0.35 -18.38
N ILE A 309 3.59 1.47 -17.66
CA ILE A 309 2.84 1.68 -16.41
C ILE A 309 1.33 1.85 -16.69
N TRP A 310 0.97 2.56 -17.77
CA TRP A 310 -0.43 2.71 -18.16
C TRP A 310 -1.04 1.37 -18.61
N GLN A 311 -0.28 0.54 -19.35
CA GLN A 311 -0.67 -0.83 -19.68
C GLN A 311 -0.86 -1.68 -18.42
N ALA A 312 0.11 -1.66 -17.50
CA ALA A 312 0.00 -2.36 -16.22
C ALA A 312 -1.28 -1.98 -15.49
N ARG A 313 -1.63 -0.70 -15.46
CA ARG A 313 -2.90 -0.26 -14.86
C ARG A 313 -4.10 -0.83 -15.59
N GLY A 314 -4.14 -0.77 -16.91
CA GLY A 314 -5.23 -1.30 -17.71
C GLY A 314 -5.44 -2.80 -17.48
N GLU A 315 -4.36 -3.58 -17.45
CA GLU A 315 -4.40 -5.03 -17.30
C GLU A 315 -4.71 -5.47 -15.86
N VAL A 316 -4.12 -4.79 -14.86
CA VAL A 316 -4.25 -5.19 -13.45
C VAL A 316 -5.52 -4.65 -12.80
N VAL A 317 -5.87 -3.40 -13.08
CA VAL A 317 -6.98 -2.71 -12.42
C VAL A 317 -8.12 -2.31 -13.37
N GLY A 318 -8.01 -2.70 -14.64
CA GLY A 318 -9.02 -2.38 -15.66
C GLY A 318 -8.97 -0.93 -16.14
N ASP A 319 -9.92 -0.56 -16.99
CA ASP A 319 -10.01 0.76 -17.64
C ASP A 319 -10.31 1.92 -16.70
N VAL A 320 -10.06 1.76 -15.44
CA VAL A 320 -10.16 2.84 -14.46
C VAL A 320 -8.99 3.77 -14.65
N LEU A 321 -8.98 4.29 -15.80
CA LEU A 321 -8.01 5.25 -16.22
C LEU A 321 -8.60 6.59 -16.04
N ALA A 322 -8.16 7.38 -15.28
CA ALA A 322 -8.06 8.66 -15.89
C ALA A 322 -7.50 9.69 -14.96
N PRO A 323 -6.73 10.56 -15.53
CA PRO A 323 -6.41 11.88 -15.04
C PRO A 323 -7.60 12.67 -14.48
N ARG A 324 -8.81 12.31 -14.91
CA ARG A 324 -10.07 12.94 -14.43
C ARG A 324 -10.48 12.53 -13.01
N TYR A 325 -10.02 11.38 -12.49
CA TYR A 325 -10.40 10.93 -11.14
C TYR A 325 -9.93 11.86 -10.02
N ALA A 326 -8.78 12.49 -10.15
CA ALA A 326 -8.32 13.47 -9.19
C ALA A 326 -9.28 14.66 -9.01
N ARG A 327 -10.13 14.94 -10.01
CA ARG A 327 -11.17 15.98 -9.91
C ARG A 327 -12.46 15.46 -9.30
N GLU A 328 -12.79 14.20 -9.53
CA GLU A 328 -13.99 13.56 -8.99
C GLU A 328 -13.86 13.19 -7.53
N ASP A 329 -12.65 13.04 -7.06
CA ASP A 329 -12.27 12.74 -5.69
C ASP A 329 -12.93 13.67 -4.68
N LYS A 330 -12.88 14.96 -4.93
CA LYS A 330 -13.52 15.94 -4.05
C LYS A 330 -15.03 15.73 -3.98
N ALA A 331 -15.67 15.47 -5.09
CA ALA A 331 -17.10 15.23 -5.18
C ALA A 331 -17.51 13.96 -4.41
N LYS A 332 -16.69 12.91 -4.47
CA LYS A 332 -16.93 11.65 -3.73
C LYS A 332 -16.83 11.84 -2.23
N MET A 333 -15.83 12.61 -1.77
CA MET A 333 -15.70 12.96 -0.35
C MET A 333 -16.87 13.83 0.11
N GLU A 334 -17.27 14.80 -0.67
CA GLU A 334 -18.44 15.65 -0.39
C GLU A 334 -19.71 14.82 -0.33
N LEU A 335 -19.87 13.82 -1.19
CA LEU A 335 -20.99 12.89 -1.16
C LEU A 335 -21.05 12.12 0.16
N PHE A 336 -19.92 11.60 0.63
CA PHE A 336 -19.85 10.94 1.93
C PHE A 336 -20.13 11.90 3.08
N LEU A 337 -19.50 13.07 3.10
CA LEU A 337 -19.68 14.06 4.17
C LEU A 337 -21.11 14.60 4.25
N ASN A 338 -21.75 14.81 3.11
CA ASN A 338 -23.10 15.41 3.06
C ASN A 338 -24.21 14.37 3.19
N HIS A 339 -24.02 13.16 2.65
CA HIS A 339 -25.07 12.15 2.51
C HIS A 339 -24.76 10.81 3.14
N GLY A 340 -23.54 10.63 3.70
CA GLY A 340 -23.10 9.36 4.29
C GLY A 340 -22.95 8.21 3.29
N THR A 341 -22.98 8.50 1.98
CA THR A 341 -22.93 7.50 0.93
C THR A 341 -21.48 7.21 0.54
N LEU A 342 -21.13 5.92 0.44
CA LEU A 342 -19.85 5.49 -0.11
C LEU A 342 -19.96 5.39 -1.64
N HIS A 343 -18.97 5.96 -2.32
CA HIS A 343 -18.80 5.80 -3.75
C HIS A 343 -17.57 4.94 -4.03
N TYR A 344 -17.79 3.84 -4.75
CA TYR A 344 -16.71 2.94 -5.15
C TYR A 344 -16.25 3.28 -6.55
N HIS A 345 -14.94 3.30 -6.78
CA HIS A 345 -14.35 3.53 -8.11
C HIS A 345 -14.75 2.47 -9.12
N TYR A 346 -15.16 1.32 -8.61
CA TYR A 346 -15.44 0.17 -9.43
C TYR A 346 -16.89 -0.21 -9.40
N ASN A 347 -17.49 -0.09 -10.56
CA ASN A 347 -18.54 -0.99 -10.93
C ASN A 347 -17.94 -1.94 -11.98
N PRO A 348 -17.61 -3.19 -11.65
CA PRO A 348 -17.04 -4.12 -12.60
C PRO A 348 -17.97 -4.50 -13.74
N LYS A 349 -19.10 -3.78 -13.89
CA LYS A 349 -20.15 -4.04 -14.88
C LYS A 349 -20.70 -2.79 -15.56
N GLN A 350 -19.98 -1.73 -15.58
CA GLN A 350 -20.34 -0.60 -16.46
C GLN A 350 -19.39 -0.44 -17.60
#